data_0498d7bf7bc73abff3735c4cb17de8a4
#
_entry.id   0498d7bf7bc73abff3735c4cb17de8a4
#
_cell.length_a   1.000
_cell.length_b   1.000
_cell.length_c   1.000
_cell.angle_alpha   90.00
_cell.angle_beta   90.00
_cell.angle_gamma   90.00
#
_symmetry.space_group_name_H-M   'P 1'
#
loop_
_entity.id
_entity.type
_entity.pdbx_description
1 polymer ?
#
loop_
_entity_poly.entity_id
_entity_poly.type
_entity_poly.pdbx_seq_one_letter_code
_entity_poly.pdbx_strand_id
1 'polypeptide(L)'
;FISLFSIFIFGQNQGGYSLIDKKITLIPKEYNTSTAAIAKYINANFKTENDKIRAVFYWTSSNISYDVKNMFAVNFDETPQDRITKTLQTKKGICGDYAAIFNEIATLVGVKSVVTSGYTKQNGKIDTLSHAWCAAKIDNKWYVFDPTWGSGSLANGKFVKKINNYYFKIEPSKIISSHI
;
A
#
# COMPACT_ATOMS: atom_id res chain seq x y z
N PHE A 1 -41.96 17.06 -20.83
CA PHE A 1 -40.62 17.34 -20.31
C PHE A 1 -40.12 16.07 -19.63
N ILE A 2 -39.25 15.31 -20.34
CA ILE A 2 -38.61 14.12 -19.82
C ILE A 2 -37.24 14.56 -19.28
N SER A 3 -37.08 14.57 -17.96
CA SER A 3 -35.82 14.85 -17.30
C SER A 3 -34.93 13.60 -17.37
N LEU A 4 -33.89 13.64 -18.18
CA LEU A 4 -32.83 12.63 -18.20
C LEU A 4 -31.92 12.84 -16.98
N PHE A 5 -32.11 12.04 -15.94
CA PHE A 5 -31.17 11.90 -14.85
C PHE A 5 -29.94 11.09 -15.36
N SER A 6 -28.86 11.80 -15.64
CA SER A 6 -27.56 11.16 -15.88
C SER A 6 -27.04 10.60 -14.57
N ILE A 7 -27.17 9.29 -14.38
CA ILE A 7 -26.51 8.57 -13.28
C ILE A 7 -25.02 8.51 -13.62
N PHE A 8 -24.22 9.38 -13.02
CA PHE A 8 -22.78 9.23 -13.00
C PHE A 8 -22.42 8.03 -12.13
N ILE A 9 -22.30 6.86 -12.74
CA ILE A 9 -21.66 5.70 -12.12
C ILE A 9 -20.17 6.03 -12.02
N PHE A 10 -19.71 6.41 -10.84
CA PHE A 10 -18.31 6.41 -10.49
C PHE A 10 -17.84 4.95 -10.41
N GLY A 11 -17.72 4.30 -11.55
CA GLY A 11 -16.98 3.07 -11.70
C GLY A 11 -15.51 3.39 -11.47
N GLN A 12 -14.96 2.99 -10.31
CA GLN A 12 -13.52 2.95 -10.14
C GLN A 12 -12.95 2.13 -11.31
N ASN A 13 -12.04 2.75 -12.05
CA ASN A 13 -11.45 2.21 -13.27
C ASN A 13 -10.56 0.98 -12.92
N GLN A 14 -11.18 -0.16 -12.64
CA GLN A 14 -10.48 -1.41 -12.28
C GLN A 14 -9.69 -1.97 -13.47
N GLY A 15 -9.99 -1.55 -14.69
CA GLY A 15 -9.27 -1.96 -15.90
C GLY A 15 -7.96 -1.21 -16.17
N GLY A 16 -7.78 0.00 -15.60
CA GLY A 16 -6.67 0.89 -15.95
C GLY A 16 -5.28 0.44 -15.46
N TYR A 17 -5.20 -0.43 -14.45
CA TYR A 17 -3.91 -0.83 -13.84
C TYR A 17 -3.49 -2.28 -14.14
N SER A 18 -4.30 -3.05 -14.86
CA SER A 18 -4.05 -4.48 -15.09
C SER A 18 -2.70 -4.79 -15.75
N LEU A 19 -2.24 -3.93 -16.66
CA LEU A 19 -0.94 -4.09 -17.33
C LEU A 19 0.22 -3.82 -16.36
N ILE A 20 0.09 -2.81 -15.49
CA ILE A 20 1.09 -2.48 -14.47
C ILE A 20 1.18 -3.62 -13.46
N ASP A 21 0.01 -4.07 -12.95
CA ASP A 21 -0.10 -5.15 -11.97
C ASP A 21 0.51 -6.45 -12.52
N LYS A 22 0.18 -6.81 -13.76
CA LYS A 22 0.76 -7.98 -14.44
C LYS A 22 2.28 -7.84 -14.56
N LYS A 23 2.78 -6.68 -14.99
CA LYS A 23 4.21 -6.47 -15.19
C LYS A 23 4.99 -6.54 -13.89
N ILE A 24 4.47 -5.94 -12.79
CA ILE A 24 5.13 -5.99 -11.48
C ILE A 24 5.02 -7.37 -10.82
N THR A 25 3.97 -8.15 -11.11
CA THR A 25 3.88 -9.54 -10.67
C THR A 25 4.99 -10.41 -11.26
N LEU A 26 5.43 -10.08 -12.49
CA LEU A 26 6.48 -10.78 -13.20
C LEU A 26 7.89 -10.20 -12.94
N ILE A 27 8.06 -9.39 -11.88
CA ILE A 27 9.38 -8.87 -11.50
C ILE A 27 10.39 -10.02 -11.36
N PRO A 28 11.55 -9.97 -12.05
CA PRO A 28 12.57 -11.01 -11.95
C PRO A 28 13.10 -11.11 -10.51
N LYS A 29 13.50 -12.34 -10.11
CA LYS A 29 13.91 -12.62 -8.73
C LYS A 29 15.09 -11.78 -8.28
N GLU A 30 16.03 -11.47 -9.16
CA GLU A 30 17.20 -10.62 -8.89
C GLU A 30 16.84 -9.19 -8.48
N TYR A 31 15.69 -8.68 -8.92
CA TYR A 31 15.17 -7.37 -8.49
C TYR A 31 14.32 -7.44 -7.21
N ASN A 32 13.98 -8.62 -6.74
CA ASN A 32 13.07 -8.81 -5.59
C ASN A 32 13.82 -8.94 -4.25
N THR A 33 15.07 -8.47 -4.21
CA THR A 33 16.02 -8.69 -3.11
C THR A 33 16.17 -7.50 -2.16
N SER A 34 15.91 -6.28 -2.63
CA SER A 34 15.99 -5.05 -1.84
C SER A 34 15.04 -3.99 -2.39
N THR A 35 14.71 -3.00 -1.57
CA THR A 35 13.91 -1.84 -1.99
C THR A 35 14.55 -1.09 -3.16
N ALA A 36 15.88 -0.94 -3.14
CA ALA A 36 16.64 -0.33 -4.23
C ALA A 36 16.56 -1.12 -5.54
N ALA A 37 16.63 -2.46 -5.48
CA ALA A 37 16.51 -3.31 -6.66
C ALA A 37 15.09 -3.26 -7.24
N ILE A 38 14.06 -3.30 -6.39
CA ILE A 38 12.65 -3.14 -6.80
C ILE A 38 12.44 -1.78 -7.46
N ALA A 39 12.93 -0.69 -6.85
CA ALA A 39 12.84 0.66 -7.39
C ALA A 39 13.56 0.79 -8.74
N LYS A 40 14.72 0.16 -8.91
CA LYS A 40 15.45 0.10 -10.18
C LYS A 40 14.59 -0.53 -11.29
N TYR A 41 13.94 -1.67 -10.98
CA TYR A 41 13.04 -2.32 -11.93
C TYR A 41 11.84 -1.41 -12.27
N ILE A 42 11.21 -0.80 -11.27
CA ILE A 42 10.07 0.10 -11.46
C ILE A 42 10.46 1.29 -12.35
N ASN A 43 11.59 1.96 -12.07
CA ASN A 43 12.07 3.10 -12.85
C ASN A 43 12.41 2.75 -14.32
N ALA A 44 12.91 1.54 -14.56
CA ALA A 44 13.19 1.06 -15.91
C ALA A 44 11.91 0.79 -16.73
N ASN A 45 10.82 0.38 -16.06
CA ASN A 45 9.63 -0.14 -16.71
C ASN A 45 8.42 0.81 -16.72
N PHE A 46 8.38 1.82 -15.84
CA PHE A 46 7.27 2.75 -15.70
C PHE A 46 7.79 4.20 -15.75
N LYS A 47 7.05 5.11 -16.38
CA LYS A 47 7.53 6.48 -16.63
C LYS A 47 6.79 7.53 -15.80
N THR A 48 5.47 7.40 -15.63
CA THR A 48 4.67 8.37 -14.90
C THR A 48 4.71 8.12 -13.39
N GLU A 49 4.56 9.17 -12.57
CA GLU A 49 4.43 9.01 -11.11
C GLU A 49 3.29 8.07 -10.74
N ASN A 50 2.16 8.17 -11.46
CA ASN A 50 0.99 7.33 -11.24
C ASN A 50 1.27 5.84 -11.48
N ASP A 51 1.98 5.50 -12.56
CA ASP A 51 2.31 4.10 -12.86
C ASP A 51 3.32 3.54 -11.88
N LYS A 52 4.33 4.35 -11.52
CA LYS A 52 5.36 3.96 -10.54
C LYS A 52 4.72 3.70 -9.18
N ILE A 53 3.88 4.62 -8.68
CA ILE A 53 3.25 4.43 -7.38
C ILE A 53 2.24 3.28 -7.37
N ARG A 54 1.58 3.01 -8.52
CA ARG A 54 0.77 1.79 -8.67
C ARG A 54 1.61 0.54 -8.53
N ALA A 55 2.76 0.50 -9.19
CA ALA A 55 3.69 -0.63 -9.10
C ALA A 55 4.20 -0.82 -7.67
N VAL A 56 4.53 0.27 -6.96
CA VAL A 56 4.93 0.23 -5.54
C VAL A 56 3.83 -0.34 -4.67
N PHE A 57 2.61 0.19 -4.78
CA PHE A 57 1.47 -0.28 -3.99
C PHE A 57 1.17 -1.75 -4.26
N TYR A 58 1.07 -2.13 -5.52
CA TYR A 58 0.74 -3.50 -5.89
C TYR A 58 1.82 -4.48 -5.46
N TRP A 59 3.11 -4.12 -5.63
CA TRP A 59 4.21 -4.96 -5.17
C TRP A 59 4.15 -5.15 -3.65
N THR A 60 4.02 -4.08 -2.89
CA THR A 60 3.98 -4.13 -1.42
C THR A 60 2.79 -4.96 -0.94
N SER A 61 1.60 -4.69 -1.47
CA SER A 61 0.38 -5.38 -1.06
C SER A 61 0.34 -6.85 -1.49
N SER A 62 0.96 -7.22 -2.62
CA SER A 62 0.94 -8.61 -3.12
C SER A 62 2.03 -9.49 -2.53
N ASN A 63 3.22 -8.93 -2.26
CA ASN A 63 4.39 -9.72 -1.85
C ASN A 63 4.54 -9.89 -0.34
N ILE A 64 3.93 -9.03 0.48
CA ILE A 64 4.01 -9.10 1.94
C ILE A 64 2.71 -9.66 2.49
N SER A 65 2.80 -10.62 3.41
CA SER A 65 1.67 -11.16 4.16
C SER A 65 1.62 -10.58 5.58
N TYR A 66 0.41 -10.30 6.10
CA TYR A 66 0.30 -9.76 7.45
C TYR A 66 0.75 -10.79 8.48
N ASP A 67 1.66 -10.39 9.38
CA ASP A 67 2.19 -11.25 10.42
C ASP A 67 1.29 -11.24 11.66
N VAL A 68 0.20 -12.00 11.59
CA VAL A 68 -0.79 -12.09 12.66
C VAL A 68 -0.17 -12.60 13.95
N LYS A 69 0.82 -13.50 13.85
CA LYS A 69 1.47 -14.11 15.03
C LYS A 69 2.26 -13.09 15.85
N ASN A 70 2.90 -12.16 15.15
CA ASN A 70 3.80 -11.18 15.77
C ASN A 70 3.23 -9.77 15.80
N MET A 71 1.93 -9.59 15.54
CA MET A 71 1.32 -8.25 15.43
C MET A 71 1.41 -7.39 16.70
N PHE A 72 1.64 -8.02 17.87
CA PHE A 72 1.85 -7.34 19.15
C PHE A 72 3.32 -7.36 19.63
N ALA A 73 4.20 -8.05 18.89
CA ALA A 73 5.61 -8.21 19.28
C ALA A 73 6.45 -7.09 18.64
N VAL A 74 6.36 -5.87 19.18
CA VAL A 74 7.19 -4.75 18.71
C VAL A 74 8.57 -4.86 19.38
N ASN A 75 9.62 -5.00 18.56
CA ASN A 75 11.01 -4.90 19.02
C ASN A 75 11.49 -3.45 18.82
N PHE A 76 11.72 -2.75 19.91
CA PHE A 76 12.19 -1.36 19.91
C PHE A 76 13.68 -1.21 19.59
N ASP A 77 14.45 -2.31 19.64
CA ASP A 77 15.89 -2.31 19.35
C ASP A 77 16.18 -2.45 17.84
N GLU A 78 15.20 -2.86 17.04
CA GLU A 78 15.34 -2.96 15.57
C GLU A 78 15.28 -1.58 14.91
N THR A 79 16.30 -1.26 14.12
CA THR A 79 16.25 -0.05 13.29
C THR A 79 15.19 -0.18 12.18
N PRO A 80 14.67 0.92 11.61
CA PRO A 80 13.77 0.88 10.48
C PRO A 80 14.33 0.06 9.29
N GLN A 81 15.64 0.13 9.05
CA GLN A 81 16.30 -0.60 7.96
C GLN A 81 16.39 -2.11 8.24
N ASP A 82 16.63 -2.51 9.49
CA ASP A 82 16.62 -3.93 9.88
C ASP A 82 15.23 -4.53 9.67
N ARG A 83 14.18 -3.80 10.05
CA ARG A 83 12.79 -4.22 9.87
C ARG A 83 12.43 -4.37 8.39
N ILE A 84 12.83 -3.42 7.54
CA ILE A 84 12.64 -3.52 6.08
C ILE A 84 13.35 -4.75 5.54
N THR A 85 14.61 -4.96 5.90
CA THR A 85 15.42 -6.10 5.45
C THR A 85 14.77 -7.42 5.86
N LYS A 86 14.38 -7.56 7.11
CA LYS A 86 13.69 -8.74 7.66
C LYS A 86 12.36 -9.01 6.93
N THR A 87 11.57 -7.97 6.70
CA THR A 87 10.29 -8.10 5.99
C THR A 87 10.47 -8.51 4.54
N LEU A 88 11.50 -7.99 3.86
CA LEU A 88 11.84 -8.41 2.49
C LEU A 88 12.26 -9.89 2.43
N GLN A 89 13.00 -10.37 3.43
CA GLN A 89 13.44 -11.77 3.51
C GLN A 89 12.29 -12.73 3.84
N THR A 90 11.51 -12.38 4.87
CA THR A 90 10.43 -13.26 5.38
C THR A 90 9.13 -13.15 4.59
N LYS A 91 8.94 -12.08 3.84
CA LYS A 91 7.68 -11.69 3.18
C LYS A 91 6.51 -11.58 4.17
N LYS A 92 6.82 -11.25 5.45
CA LYS A 92 5.84 -11.04 6.52
C LYS A 92 6.15 -9.74 7.25
N GLY A 93 5.09 -9.01 7.63
CA GLY A 93 5.22 -7.78 8.38
C GLY A 93 3.89 -7.29 8.94
N ILE A 94 3.95 -6.30 9.82
CA ILE A 94 2.79 -5.58 10.35
C ILE A 94 2.61 -4.23 9.61
N CYS A 95 1.59 -3.46 9.95
CA CYS A 95 1.26 -2.20 9.25
C CYS A 95 2.47 -1.25 9.08
N GLY A 96 3.28 -1.09 10.14
CA GLY A 96 4.50 -0.26 10.08
C GLY A 96 5.53 -0.76 9.06
N ASP A 97 5.65 -2.08 8.86
CA ASP A 97 6.58 -2.67 7.89
C ASP A 97 6.09 -2.46 6.45
N TYR A 98 4.79 -2.62 6.22
CA TYR A 98 4.17 -2.30 4.93
C TYR A 98 4.37 -0.82 4.56
N ALA A 99 4.09 0.07 5.52
CA ALA A 99 4.22 1.51 5.31
C ALA A 99 5.68 1.91 5.06
N ALA A 100 6.64 1.36 5.82
CA ALA A 100 8.07 1.64 5.65
C ALA A 100 8.57 1.20 4.27
N ILE A 101 8.25 -0.02 3.83
CA ILE A 101 8.66 -0.53 2.51
C ILE A 101 8.02 0.28 1.38
N PHE A 102 6.72 0.57 1.47
CA PHE A 102 6.04 1.41 0.49
C PHE A 102 6.73 2.78 0.38
N ASN A 103 6.95 3.44 1.51
CA ASN A 103 7.53 4.78 1.57
C ASN A 103 8.96 4.80 1.00
N GLU A 104 9.79 3.81 1.35
CA GLU A 104 11.17 3.74 0.84
C GLU A 104 11.20 3.51 -0.67
N ILE A 105 10.43 2.55 -1.19
CA ILE A 105 10.38 2.32 -2.63
C ILE A 105 9.79 3.53 -3.36
N ALA A 106 8.73 4.15 -2.84
CA ALA A 106 8.12 5.36 -3.42
C ALA A 106 9.15 6.50 -3.54
N THR A 107 9.93 6.73 -2.49
CA THR A 107 11.00 7.73 -2.48
C THR A 107 12.09 7.40 -3.52
N LEU A 108 12.52 6.15 -3.59
CA LEU A 108 13.54 5.69 -4.55
C LEU A 108 13.09 5.75 -6.02
N VAL A 109 11.78 5.68 -6.29
CA VAL A 109 11.24 5.87 -7.65
C VAL A 109 10.96 7.34 -7.99
N GLY A 110 11.28 8.27 -7.06
CA GLY A 110 11.14 9.71 -7.25
C GLY A 110 9.76 10.27 -6.89
N VAL A 111 8.92 9.51 -6.18
CA VAL A 111 7.61 9.97 -5.69
C VAL A 111 7.74 10.41 -4.24
N LYS A 112 7.39 11.67 -3.95
CA LYS A 112 7.39 12.18 -2.57
C LYS A 112 6.35 11.44 -1.74
N SER A 113 6.81 10.78 -0.66
CA SER A 113 5.95 9.96 0.20
C SER A 113 6.31 10.17 1.68
N VAL A 114 5.35 9.94 2.56
CA VAL A 114 5.53 9.97 4.02
C VAL A 114 4.73 8.84 4.66
N VAL A 115 5.25 8.29 5.75
CA VAL A 115 4.50 7.39 6.62
C VAL A 115 3.63 8.23 7.55
N THR A 116 2.39 7.82 7.73
CA THR A 116 1.42 8.42 8.65
C THR A 116 0.99 7.37 9.66
N SER A 117 0.83 7.77 10.91
CA SER A 117 0.32 6.91 11.99
C SER A 117 -0.89 7.54 12.64
N GLY A 118 -1.82 6.71 13.09
CA GLY A 118 -3.03 7.14 13.76
C GLY A 118 -3.86 5.94 14.19
N TYR A 119 -5.17 6.06 14.19
CA TYR A 119 -6.09 5.01 14.57
C TYR A 119 -7.07 4.70 13.43
N THR A 120 -7.59 3.48 13.43
CA THR A 120 -8.64 3.09 12.48
C THR A 120 -10.01 3.12 13.13
N LYS A 121 -11.02 3.26 12.28
CA LYS A 121 -12.43 3.21 12.66
C LYS A 121 -13.10 2.05 11.96
N GLN A 122 -13.74 1.17 12.71
CA GLN A 122 -14.56 0.08 12.18
C GLN A 122 -15.90 0.04 12.90
N ASN A 123 -17.00 -0.03 12.16
CA ASN A 123 -18.37 -0.05 12.70
C ASN A 123 -18.64 1.11 13.69
N GLY A 124 -18.12 2.31 13.39
CA GLY A 124 -18.32 3.50 14.23
C GLY A 124 -17.45 3.55 15.50
N LYS A 125 -16.61 2.54 15.76
CA LYS A 125 -15.69 2.49 16.91
C LYS A 125 -14.27 2.73 16.46
N ILE A 126 -13.52 3.47 17.27
CA ILE A 126 -12.08 3.68 17.08
C ILE A 126 -11.34 2.48 17.67
N ASP A 127 -10.41 1.93 16.90
CA ASP A 127 -9.56 0.84 17.37
C ASP A 127 -8.58 1.34 18.44
N THR A 128 -8.27 0.49 19.39
CA THR A 128 -7.30 0.80 20.46
C THR A 128 -5.85 0.65 20.02
N LEU A 129 -5.61 -0.09 18.95
CA LEU A 129 -4.29 -0.27 18.36
C LEU A 129 -4.04 0.80 17.30
N SER A 130 -2.85 1.40 17.35
CA SER A 130 -2.40 2.32 16.29
C SER A 130 -2.21 1.59 14.99
N HIS A 131 -2.41 2.32 13.89
CA HIS A 131 -2.21 1.82 12.53
C HIS A 131 -1.26 2.75 11.77
N ALA A 132 -0.50 2.20 10.82
CA ALA A 132 0.38 2.96 9.95
C ALA A 132 -0.01 2.77 8.49
N TRP A 133 -0.05 3.88 7.76
CA TRP A 133 -0.31 3.95 6.33
C TRP A 133 0.58 4.98 5.66
N CYS A 134 0.35 5.33 4.41
CA CYS A 134 1.18 6.28 3.67
C CYS A 134 0.37 7.40 3.02
N ALA A 135 1.00 8.55 2.86
CA ALA A 135 0.56 9.56 1.91
C ALA A 135 1.65 9.77 0.86
N ALA A 136 1.26 9.92 -0.41
CA ALA A 136 2.19 10.22 -1.48
C ALA A 136 1.64 11.33 -2.39
N LYS A 137 2.55 12.15 -2.94
CA LYS A 137 2.23 13.27 -3.80
C LYS A 137 2.42 12.88 -5.26
N ILE A 138 1.32 12.90 -6.03
CA ILE A 138 1.29 12.55 -7.44
C ILE A 138 0.71 13.73 -8.20
N ASP A 139 1.42 14.18 -9.23
CA ASP A 139 1.00 15.33 -10.03
C ASP A 139 0.62 16.53 -9.15
N ASN A 140 1.46 16.84 -8.16
CA ASN A 140 1.28 17.90 -7.17
C ASN A 140 0.10 17.75 -6.20
N LYS A 141 -0.66 16.66 -6.21
CA LYS A 141 -1.78 16.38 -5.31
C LYS A 141 -1.46 15.24 -4.35
N TRP A 142 -1.79 15.38 -3.06
CA TRP A 142 -1.63 14.35 -2.06
C TRP A 142 -2.77 13.33 -2.10
N TYR A 143 -2.40 12.05 -2.02
CA TYR A 143 -3.31 10.91 -1.90
C TYR A 143 -2.86 10.01 -0.78
N VAL A 144 -3.80 9.24 -0.23
CA VAL A 144 -3.55 8.26 0.82
C VAL A 144 -3.50 6.85 0.24
N PHE A 145 -2.62 6.05 0.81
CA PHE A 145 -2.39 4.65 0.46
C PHE A 145 -2.30 3.82 1.73
N ASP A 146 -3.06 2.76 1.80
CA ASP A 146 -2.88 1.75 2.84
C ASP A 146 -2.54 0.40 2.21
N PRO A 147 -1.24 0.08 2.07
CA PRO A 147 -0.82 -1.19 1.49
C PRO A 147 -1.14 -2.39 2.37
N THR A 148 -1.38 -2.20 3.67
CA THR A 148 -1.78 -3.25 4.61
C THR A 148 -3.21 -3.71 4.33
N TRP A 149 -4.17 -2.78 4.41
CA TRP A 149 -5.57 -3.09 4.11
C TRP A 149 -5.78 -3.36 2.61
N GLY A 150 -4.92 -2.82 1.77
CA GLY A 150 -4.81 -3.14 0.36
C GLY A 150 -4.36 -4.56 0.06
N SER A 151 -3.69 -5.24 1.00
CA SER A 151 -3.14 -6.59 0.80
C SER A 151 -4.12 -7.72 1.12
N GLY A 152 -5.15 -7.46 1.94
CA GLY A 152 -6.11 -8.47 2.38
C GLY A 152 -6.79 -8.13 3.69
N SER A 153 -7.33 -9.14 4.35
CA SER A 153 -8.07 -9.00 5.61
C SER A 153 -7.82 -10.17 6.56
N LEU A 154 -8.19 -9.98 7.81
CA LEU A 154 -8.19 -11.07 8.79
C LEU A 154 -9.55 -11.77 8.78
N ALA A 155 -9.54 -13.10 8.67
CA ALA A 155 -10.71 -13.95 8.79
C ALA A 155 -10.38 -15.16 9.68
N ASN A 156 -11.16 -15.38 10.73
CA ASN A 156 -10.95 -16.47 11.68
C ASN A 156 -9.52 -16.54 12.23
N GLY A 157 -8.94 -15.39 12.59
CA GLY A 157 -7.58 -15.29 13.14
C GLY A 157 -6.46 -15.56 12.13
N LYS A 158 -6.77 -15.66 10.83
CA LYS A 158 -5.79 -15.89 9.77
C LYS A 158 -5.82 -14.74 8.77
N PHE A 159 -4.67 -14.42 8.20
CA PHE A 159 -4.59 -13.46 7.10
C PHE A 159 -5.02 -14.11 5.79
N VAL A 160 -5.99 -13.49 5.12
CA VAL A 160 -6.48 -13.87 3.80
C VAL A 160 -6.02 -12.82 2.80
N LYS A 161 -5.09 -13.21 1.92
CA LYS A 161 -4.55 -12.34 0.87
C LYS A 161 -5.62 -12.11 -0.22
N LYS A 162 -6.00 -10.84 -0.41
CA LYS A 162 -6.91 -10.42 -1.48
C LYS A 162 -6.71 -8.94 -1.74
N ILE A 163 -6.09 -8.61 -2.87
CA ILE A 163 -5.82 -7.21 -3.23
C ILE A 163 -7.12 -6.40 -3.23
N ASN A 164 -7.11 -5.30 -2.47
CA ASN A 164 -8.21 -4.36 -2.37
C ASN A 164 -7.79 -2.98 -2.89
N ASN A 165 -8.22 -2.67 -4.10
CA ASN A 165 -7.89 -1.43 -4.79
C ASN A 165 -8.53 -0.19 -4.17
N TYR A 166 -9.48 -0.33 -3.24
CA TYR A 166 -10.04 0.80 -2.50
C TYR A 166 -8.96 1.59 -1.76
N TYR A 167 -7.92 0.89 -1.25
CA TYR A 167 -6.83 1.48 -0.48
C TYR A 167 -5.68 2.02 -1.34
N PHE A 168 -5.87 2.08 -2.65
CA PHE A 168 -4.95 2.69 -3.60
C PHE A 168 -5.43 4.09 -4.00
N LYS A 169 -4.57 5.11 -3.80
CA LYS A 169 -4.77 6.49 -4.29
C LYS A 169 -6.11 7.10 -3.81
N ILE A 170 -6.35 7.04 -2.51
CA ILE A 170 -7.58 7.56 -1.90
C ILE A 170 -7.44 9.07 -1.68
N GLU A 171 -8.49 9.84 -1.97
CA GLU A 171 -8.53 11.24 -1.59
C GLU A 171 -8.62 11.38 -0.06
N PRO A 172 -7.86 12.30 0.58
CA PRO A 172 -7.85 12.45 2.05
C PRO A 172 -9.24 12.62 2.66
N SER A 173 -10.15 13.32 1.99
CA SER A 173 -11.54 13.50 2.45
C SER A 173 -12.35 12.21 2.52
N LYS A 174 -11.94 11.16 1.80
CA LYS A 174 -12.65 9.88 1.77
C LYS A 174 -12.13 8.89 2.82
N ILE A 175 -10.83 8.96 3.13
CA ILE A 175 -10.20 8.02 4.07
C ILE A 175 -10.54 8.33 5.53
N ILE A 176 -10.89 9.58 5.86
CA ILE A 176 -11.19 10.04 7.23
C ILE A 176 -12.36 9.29 7.90
N SER A 177 -13.19 8.60 7.13
CA SER A 177 -14.24 7.74 7.66
C SER A 177 -13.72 6.48 8.34
N SER A 178 -12.49 6.06 8.00
CA SER A 178 -11.86 4.83 8.50
C SER A 178 -10.47 5.04 9.13
N HIS A 179 -9.79 6.17 8.88
CA HIS A 179 -8.46 6.48 9.38
C HIS A 179 -8.44 7.91 9.97
N ILE A 180 -7.95 8.05 11.20
CA ILE A 180 -7.93 9.32 11.96
C ILE A 180 -6.61 9.49 12.70
#